data_0ed23416e422ce0e5c6cee948a8d7cd5
#
_entry.id   0ed23416e422ce0e5c6cee948a8d7cd5
#
_cell.length_a   1.000
_cell.length_b   1.000
_cell.length_c   1.000
_cell.angle_alpha   90.00
_cell.angle_beta   90.00
_cell.angle_gamma   90.00
#
_symmetry.space_group_name_H-M   'P 1'
#
loop_
_entity.id
_entity.type
_entity.pdbx_description
1 polymer ?
#
loop_
_entity_poly.entity_id
_entity_poly.type
_entity_poly.pdbx_seq_one_letter_code
_entity_poly.pdbx_strand_id
1 'polypeptide(L)'
;MTRGKSERYLKDERELENHLIAEGSAGASFTLHSGETMTGADFDALVEKARAAKHALEGFPPHYPRFVLEQAAISGALNPDILNDQTKASEAATYIAHRLDQLSDELERGWHGEPTPDGGLKFWREVRGVREAVAIDGAVIGSADARKLDRMAADLQIAYLQAGKLKRKDDTREIRSPSELLNAIFEWARKGIAMQRYKGLGEMNAEQLWETTLDENARTLLQVKVEHADEADDLFTKLMGELVEPRREFIQDNALTAALDV
;
A
#
# COMPACT_ATOMS: atom_id res chain seq x y z
N MET A 1 -14.47 16.02 5.56
CA MET A 1 -14.49 15.91 4.09
C MET A 1 -15.71 16.64 3.56
N THR A 2 -15.51 17.54 2.61
CA THR A 2 -16.60 18.35 2.06
C THR A 2 -16.69 18.19 0.54
N ARG A 3 -17.90 18.07 0.01
CA ARG A 3 -18.20 18.04 -1.41
C ARG A 3 -19.38 19.00 -1.72
N GLY A 4 -19.08 20.17 -2.25
CA GLY A 4 -20.07 21.23 -2.44
C GLY A 4 -20.63 21.71 -1.10
N LYS A 5 -21.91 21.46 -0.83
CA LYS A 5 -22.59 21.82 0.43
C LYS A 5 -22.71 20.62 1.40
N SER A 6 -22.28 19.44 0.99
CA SER A 6 -22.34 18.24 1.84
C SER A 6 -21.04 18.07 2.60
N GLU A 7 -21.13 17.85 3.90
CA GLU A 7 -20.03 17.55 4.80
C GLU A 7 -20.19 16.14 5.36
N ARG A 8 -19.07 15.42 5.49
CA ARG A 8 -19.03 14.09 6.09
C ARG A 8 -17.79 13.96 6.95
N TYR A 9 -17.98 13.50 8.16
CA TYR A 9 -16.89 13.14 9.07
C TYR A 9 -16.56 11.66 8.94
N LEU A 10 -15.29 11.36 8.88
CA LEU A 10 -14.76 9.99 8.81
C LEU A 10 -13.85 9.79 10.02
N LYS A 11 -13.96 8.65 10.68
CA LYS A 11 -13.29 8.39 11.95
C LYS A 11 -11.84 7.98 11.78
N ASP A 12 -11.54 7.27 10.69
CA ASP A 12 -10.24 6.70 10.45
C ASP A 12 -9.93 6.58 8.94
N GLU A 13 -8.71 6.17 8.63
CA GLU A 13 -8.25 5.99 7.26
C GLU A 13 -9.00 4.87 6.53
N ARG A 14 -9.47 3.86 7.25
CA ARG A 14 -10.24 2.75 6.68
C ARG A 14 -11.61 3.22 6.17
N GLU A 15 -12.30 4.07 6.94
CA GLU A 15 -13.55 4.69 6.48
C GLU A 15 -13.32 5.60 5.28
N LEU A 16 -12.20 6.34 5.27
CA LEU A 16 -11.82 7.17 4.13
C LEU A 16 -11.56 6.31 2.88
N GLU A 17 -10.78 5.25 3.01
CA GLU A 17 -10.49 4.34 1.91
C GLU A 17 -11.76 3.69 1.37
N ASN A 18 -12.65 3.19 2.25
CA ASN A 18 -13.94 2.63 1.86
C ASN A 18 -14.79 3.65 1.08
N HIS A 19 -14.84 4.89 1.55
CA HIS A 19 -15.58 5.94 0.87
C HIS A 19 -14.98 6.26 -0.50
N LEU A 20 -13.66 6.42 -0.60
CA LEU A 20 -12.98 6.70 -1.86
C LEU A 20 -13.15 5.55 -2.86
N ILE A 21 -13.09 4.31 -2.42
CA ILE A 21 -13.35 3.14 -3.28
C ILE A 21 -14.79 3.20 -3.79
N ALA A 22 -15.78 3.33 -2.91
CA ALA A 22 -17.18 3.36 -3.31
C ALA A 22 -17.51 4.48 -4.32
N GLU A 23 -16.98 5.68 -4.10
CA GLU A 23 -17.19 6.83 -4.99
C GLU A 23 -16.40 6.69 -6.31
N GLY A 24 -15.18 6.18 -6.25
CA GLY A 24 -14.29 6.09 -7.40
C GLY A 24 -14.63 4.92 -8.33
N SER A 25 -15.10 3.78 -7.77
CA SER A 25 -15.50 2.60 -8.54
C SER A 25 -16.89 2.73 -9.18
N ALA A 26 -17.73 3.64 -8.69
CA ALA A 26 -19.08 3.82 -9.20
C ALA A 26 -19.11 4.10 -10.70
N GLY A 27 -19.72 3.17 -11.46
CA GLY A 27 -19.83 3.24 -12.93
C GLY A 27 -18.51 3.02 -13.66
N ALA A 28 -17.50 2.46 -12.99
CA ALA A 28 -16.26 2.03 -13.63
C ALA A 28 -16.36 0.59 -14.16
N SER A 29 -15.47 0.26 -15.08
CA SER A 29 -15.29 -1.09 -15.63
C SER A 29 -13.81 -1.36 -15.87
N PHE A 30 -13.42 -2.61 -15.76
CA PHE A 30 -12.05 -3.04 -16.02
C PHE A 30 -12.05 -4.13 -17.10
N THR A 31 -11.34 -3.89 -18.19
CA THR A 31 -11.19 -4.85 -19.28
C THR A 31 -9.80 -5.49 -19.17
N LEU A 32 -9.78 -6.80 -18.96
CA LEU A 32 -8.57 -7.61 -18.97
C LEU A 32 -7.89 -7.58 -20.35
N HIS A 33 -6.63 -7.92 -20.41
CA HIS A 33 -5.93 -8.10 -21.69
C HIS A 33 -6.60 -9.15 -22.60
N SER A 34 -7.22 -10.16 -22.00
CA SER A 34 -8.01 -11.19 -22.73
C SER A 34 -9.22 -10.63 -23.48
N GLY A 35 -9.64 -9.39 -23.18
CA GLY A 35 -10.85 -8.77 -23.69
C GLY A 35 -12.08 -8.94 -22.79
N GLU A 36 -12.00 -9.75 -21.74
CA GLU A 36 -13.06 -9.89 -20.74
C GLU A 36 -13.22 -8.59 -19.95
N THR A 37 -14.47 -8.15 -19.79
CA THR A 37 -14.78 -6.90 -19.08
C THR A 37 -15.51 -7.18 -17.77
N MET A 38 -14.93 -6.75 -16.68
CA MET A 38 -15.47 -6.82 -15.32
C MET A 38 -16.26 -5.55 -15.00
N THR A 39 -17.47 -5.69 -14.47
CA THR A 39 -18.36 -4.60 -14.04
C THR A 39 -19.11 -5.00 -12.78
N GLY A 40 -19.65 -4.04 -12.03
CA GLY A 40 -20.46 -4.31 -10.84
C GLY A 40 -19.70 -5.19 -9.84
N ALA A 41 -20.30 -6.28 -9.39
CA ALA A 41 -19.75 -7.16 -8.37
C ALA A 41 -18.38 -7.79 -8.73
N ASP A 42 -18.15 -8.11 -10.00
CA ASP A 42 -16.87 -8.67 -10.45
C ASP A 42 -15.75 -7.62 -10.37
N PHE A 43 -16.07 -6.38 -10.73
CA PHE A 43 -15.14 -5.27 -10.59
C PHE A 43 -14.87 -4.93 -9.12
N ASP A 44 -15.90 -4.92 -8.28
CA ASP A 44 -15.76 -4.70 -6.84
C ASP A 44 -14.88 -5.79 -6.20
N ALA A 45 -15.04 -7.05 -6.62
CA ALA A 45 -14.17 -8.14 -6.17
C ALA A 45 -12.71 -7.95 -6.59
N LEU A 46 -12.45 -7.45 -7.81
CA LEU A 46 -11.10 -7.11 -8.26
C LEU A 46 -10.48 -5.98 -7.42
N VAL A 47 -11.27 -4.95 -7.11
CA VAL A 47 -10.83 -3.81 -6.27
C VAL A 47 -10.49 -4.29 -4.85
N GLU A 48 -11.30 -5.18 -4.26
CA GLU A 48 -10.99 -5.75 -2.94
C GLU A 48 -9.72 -6.63 -2.96
N LYS A 49 -9.46 -7.37 -4.02
CA LYS A 49 -8.20 -8.10 -4.21
C LYS A 49 -7.01 -7.14 -4.32
N ALA A 50 -7.14 -6.05 -5.06
CA ALA A 50 -6.12 -5.01 -5.16
C ALA A 50 -5.83 -4.35 -3.81
N ARG A 51 -6.88 -4.06 -3.03
CA ARG A 51 -6.77 -3.55 -1.67
C ARG A 51 -6.06 -4.51 -0.74
N ALA A 52 -6.41 -5.79 -0.78
CA ALA A 52 -5.75 -6.82 0.03
C ALA A 52 -4.26 -6.96 -0.32
N ALA A 53 -3.90 -6.84 -1.60
CA ALA A 53 -2.50 -6.84 -2.04
C ALA A 53 -1.74 -5.60 -1.52
N LYS A 54 -2.34 -4.41 -1.61
CA LYS A 54 -1.77 -3.18 -1.05
C LYS A 54 -1.50 -3.31 0.45
N HIS A 55 -2.49 -3.76 1.23
CA HIS A 55 -2.31 -3.97 2.67
C HIS A 55 -1.26 -5.04 3.00
N ALA A 56 -1.14 -6.09 2.18
CA ALA A 56 -0.08 -7.07 2.36
C ALA A 56 1.31 -6.48 2.09
N LEU A 57 1.44 -5.57 1.11
CA LEU A 57 2.67 -4.83 0.84
C LEU A 57 3.06 -3.88 1.99
N GLU A 58 2.10 -3.31 2.70
CA GLU A 58 2.34 -2.43 3.84
C GLU A 58 3.00 -3.16 5.02
N GLY A 59 2.84 -4.48 5.14
CA GLY A 59 3.49 -5.32 6.16
C GLY A 59 5.01 -5.45 6.02
N PHE A 60 5.57 -5.14 4.85
CA PHE A 60 7.02 -5.21 4.66
C PHE A 60 7.74 -4.01 5.28
N PRO A 61 9.00 -4.15 5.71
CA PRO A 61 9.80 -3.04 6.20
C PRO A 61 9.88 -1.87 5.19
N PRO A 62 9.88 -0.61 5.64
CA PRO A 62 9.80 0.57 4.76
C PRO A 62 10.91 0.72 3.73
N HIS A 63 12.09 0.15 3.99
CA HIS A 63 13.24 0.23 3.11
C HIS A 63 13.12 -0.61 1.83
N TYR A 64 12.14 -1.54 1.76
CA TYR A 64 11.82 -2.26 0.53
C TYR A 64 10.83 -1.46 -0.30
N PRO A 65 11.19 -1.00 -1.51
CA PRO A 65 10.29 -0.25 -2.37
C PRO A 65 9.07 -1.08 -2.76
N ARG A 66 7.90 -0.56 -2.44
CA ARG A 66 6.62 -1.26 -2.63
C ARG A 66 6.37 -1.63 -4.08
N PHE A 67 6.76 -0.76 -5.02
CA PHE A 67 6.59 -1.02 -6.45
C PHE A 67 7.42 -2.24 -6.93
N VAL A 68 8.60 -2.49 -6.37
CA VAL A 68 9.41 -3.67 -6.71
C VAL A 68 8.79 -4.94 -6.14
N LEU A 69 8.39 -4.91 -4.86
CA LEU A 69 7.69 -6.02 -4.21
C LEU A 69 6.39 -6.38 -4.94
N GLU A 70 5.64 -5.39 -5.38
CA GLU A 70 4.40 -5.58 -6.13
C GLU A 70 4.65 -6.28 -7.48
N GLN A 71 5.68 -5.88 -8.22
CA GLN A 71 6.05 -6.54 -9.46
C GLN A 71 6.57 -7.97 -9.24
N ALA A 72 7.30 -8.21 -8.14
CA ALA A 72 7.72 -9.54 -7.73
C ALA A 72 6.51 -10.42 -7.37
N ALA A 73 5.50 -9.87 -6.69
CA ALA A 73 4.25 -10.58 -6.38
C ALA A 73 3.45 -10.94 -7.64
N ILE A 74 3.27 -9.99 -8.57
CA ILE A 74 2.57 -10.23 -9.84
C ILE A 74 3.27 -11.30 -10.68
N SER A 75 4.60 -11.32 -10.69
CA SER A 75 5.37 -12.33 -11.43
C SER A 75 5.40 -13.71 -10.74
N GLY A 76 4.94 -13.81 -9.48
CA GLY A 76 5.05 -15.04 -8.68
C GLY A 76 6.45 -15.31 -8.13
N ALA A 77 7.33 -14.30 -8.15
CA ALA A 77 8.73 -14.45 -7.71
C ALA A 77 8.92 -14.35 -6.18
N LEU A 78 7.85 -14.16 -5.40
CA LEU A 78 7.91 -14.22 -3.93
C LEU A 78 7.76 -15.67 -3.40
N ASN A 79 8.03 -16.65 -4.26
CA ASN A 79 8.01 -18.06 -3.92
C ASN A 79 9.46 -18.61 -3.83
N PRO A 80 9.92 -19.05 -2.64
CA PRO A 80 11.27 -19.59 -2.47
C PRO A 80 11.57 -20.78 -3.41
N ASP A 81 10.59 -21.62 -3.72
CA ASP A 81 10.78 -22.80 -4.58
C ASP A 81 11.14 -22.43 -6.03
N ILE A 82 10.66 -21.26 -6.50
CA ILE A 82 11.04 -20.73 -7.81
C ILE A 82 12.48 -20.21 -7.78
N LEU A 83 12.85 -19.52 -6.70
CA LEU A 83 14.16 -18.88 -6.57
C LEU A 83 15.28 -19.86 -6.21
N ASN A 84 14.97 -21.07 -5.74
CA ASN A 84 15.94 -22.15 -5.56
C ASN A 84 16.48 -22.73 -6.88
N ASP A 85 15.77 -22.52 -7.98
CA ASP A 85 16.20 -22.87 -9.34
C ASP A 85 16.86 -21.64 -9.98
N GLN A 86 18.19 -21.72 -10.17
CA GLN A 86 18.98 -20.60 -10.73
C GLN A 86 18.47 -20.08 -12.06
N THR A 87 17.97 -20.97 -12.93
CA THR A 87 17.44 -20.58 -14.24
C THR A 87 16.14 -19.80 -14.09
N LYS A 88 15.20 -20.33 -13.31
CA LYS A 88 13.91 -19.67 -13.03
C LYS A 88 14.11 -18.35 -12.29
N ALA A 89 15.02 -18.31 -11.33
CA ALA A 89 15.37 -17.08 -10.61
C ALA A 89 15.89 -15.98 -11.55
N SER A 90 16.77 -16.35 -12.49
CA SER A 90 17.30 -15.41 -13.48
C SER A 90 16.24 -14.93 -14.47
N GLU A 91 15.36 -15.83 -14.93
CA GLU A 91 14.22 -15.48 -15.78
C GLU A 91 13.25 -14.54 -15.05
N ALA A 92 12.92 -14.85 -13.80
CA ALA A 92 12.05 -14.00 -12.97
C ALA A 92 12.67 -12.61 -12.75
N ALA A 93 13.96 -12.52 -12.41
CA ALA A 93 14.65 -11.27 -12.23
C ALA A 93 14.63 -10.40 -13.52
N THR A 94 14.91 -11.01 -14.67
CA THR A 94 14.89 -10.34 -15.96
C THR A 94 13.47 -9.87 -16.32
N TYR A 95 12.48 -10.70 -16.08
CA TYR A 95 11.08 -10.37 -16.35
C TYR A 95 10.59 -9.21 -15.48
N ILE A 96 10.92 -9.22 -14.18
CA ILE A 96 10.57 -8.13 -13.26
C ILE A 96 11.24 -6.82 -13.69
N ALA A 97 12.54 -6.86 -14.06
CA ALA A 97 13.25 -5.69 -14.55
C ALA A 97 12.55 -5.07 -15.79
N HIS A 98 12.12 -5.90 -16.73
CA HIS A 98 11.33 -5.44 -17.87
C HIS A 98 10.00 -4.79 -17.46
N ARG A 99 9.30 -5.36 -16.47
CA ARG A 99 8.07 -4.76 -15.95
C ARG A 99 8.32 -3.43 -15.25
N LEU A 100 9.41 -3.31 -14.50
CA LEU A 100 9.81 -2.04 -13.88
C LEU A 100 10.07 -0.96 -14.92
N ASP A 101 10.65 -1.32 -16.07
CA ASP A 101 10.82 -0.40 -17.20
C ASP A 101 9.48 0.08 -17.79
N GLN A 102 8.48 -0.80 -17.84
CA GLN A 102 7.14 -0.43 -18.32
C GLN A 102 6.41 0.56 -17.39
N LEU A 103 6.77 0.55 -16.10
CA LEU A 103 6.23 1.47 -15.10
C LEU A 103 7.02 2.76 -14.96
N SER A 104 8.25 2.78 -15.49
CA SER A 104 9.15 3.93 -15.41
C SER A 104 8.93 4.89 -16.57
N ASP A 105 9.12 6.19 -16.31
CA ASP A 105 9.20 7.19 -17.35
C ASP A 105 10.30 6.86 -18.36
N GLU A 106 10.17 7.27 -19.61
CA GLU A 106 11.08 6.91 -20.71
C GLU A 106 12.54 7.22 -20.39
N LEU A 107 12.80 8.33 -19.71
CA LEU A 107 14.16 8.77 -19.32
C LEU A 107 14.71 8.07 -18.08
N GLU A 108 13.88 7.27 -17.41
CA GLU A 108 14.23 6.55 -16.19
C GLU A 108 14.22 5.03 -16.35
N ARG A 109 14.14 4.54 -17.58
CA ARG A 109 14.26 3.12 -17.92
C ARG A 109 15.71 2.65 -17.85
N GLY A 110 15.89 1.35 -17.94
CA GLY A 110 17.20 0.68 -17.90
C GLY A 110 17.35 -0.21 -16.67
N TRP A 111 16.26 -0.77 -16.17
CA TRP A 111 16.29 -1.73 -15.07
C TRP A 111 16.96 -3.04 -15.49
N HIS A 112 17.86 -3.52 -14.67
CA HIS A 112 18.48 -4.84 -14.72
C HIS A 112 18.10 -5.62 -13.48
N GLY A 113 18.00 -6.94 -13.60
CA GLY A 113 17.68 -7.83 -12.49
C GLY A 113 18.56 -9.07 -12.48
N GLU A 114 18.98 -9.50 -11.30
CA GLU A 114 19.75 -10.72 -11.09
C GLU A 114 19.32 -11.40 -9.77
N PRO A 115 19.37 -12.74 -9.68
CA PRO A 115 19.20 -13.43 -8.43
C PRO A 115 20.42 -13.21 -7.53
N THR A 116 20.23 -13.22 -6.21
CA THR A 116 21.30 -13.14 -5.22
C THR A 116 21.63 -14.52 -4.64
N PRO A 117 22.86 -14.74 -4.13
CA PRO A 117 23.29 -16.05 -3.61
C PRO A 117 22.48 -16.53 -2.39
N ASP A 118 21.83 -15.62 -1.68
CA ASP A 118 20.99 -15.90 -0.51
C ASP A 118 19.53 -16.25 -0.87
N GLY A 119 19.23 -16.46 -2.17
CA GLY A 119 17.89 -16.77 -2.65
C GLY A 119 16.99 -15.53 -2.74
N GLY A 120 17.56 -14.35 -2.87
CA GLY A 120 16.89 -13.09 -3.09
C GLY A 120 16.96 -12.64 -4.54
N LEU A 121 16.52 -11.40 -4.77
CA LEU A 121 16.54 -10.72 -6.06
C LEU A 121 17.14 -9.31 -5.89
N LYS A 122 17.97 -8.90 -6.85
CA LYS A 122 18.56 -7.57 -6.89
C LYS A 122 18.24 -6.90 -8.22
N PHE A 123 17.82 -5.65 -8.14
CA PHE A 123 17.50 -4.81 -9.28
C PHE A 123 18.34 -3.55 -9.24
N TRP A 124 18.75 -3.04 -10.40
CA TRP A 124 19.45 -1.75 -10.49
C TRP A 124 19.19 -1.10 -11.83
N ARG A 125 19.33 0.22 -11.83
CA ARG A 125 19.34 1.05 -13.02
C ARG A 125 20.31 2.22 -12.84
N GLU A 126 20.64 2.90 -13.93
CA GLU A 126 21.42 4.13 -13.90
C GLU A 126 20.56 5.28 -14.41
N VAL A 127 20.31 6.28 -13.55
CA VAL A 127 19.53 7.47 -13.89
C VAL A 127 20.41 8.69 -13.69
N ARG A 128 20.62 9.45 -14.75
CA ARG A 128 21.44 10.69 -14.73
C ARG A 128 22.84 10.48 -14.14
N GLY A 129 23.47 9.34 -14.43
CA GLY A 129 24.79 8.98 -13.92
C GLY A 129 24.81 8.50 -12.47
N VAL A 130 23.64 8.33 -11.84
CA VAL A 130 23.53 7.76 -10.49
C VAL A 130 22.98 6.34 -10.58
N ARG A 131 23.69 5.40 -9.97
CA ARG A 131 23.23 4.01 -9.88
C ARG A 131 22.28 3.85 -8.70
N GLU A 132 21.04 3.54 -9.02
CA GLU A 132 20.02 3.13 -8.05
C GLU A 132 20.01 1.60 -7.98
N ALA A 133 20.00 1.04 -6.77
CA ALA A 133 19.93 -0.41 -6.57
C ALA A 133 18.94 -0.74 -5.44
N VAL A 134 18.18 -1.80 -5.65
CA VAL A 134 17.21 -2.35 -4.70
C VAL A 134 17.44 -3.85 -4.61
N ALA A 135 17.46 -4.40 -3.39
CA ALA A 135 17.50 -5.83 -3.16
C ALA A 135 16.26 -6.27 -2.36
N ILE A 136 15.74 -7.45 -2.70
CA ILE A 136 14.77 -8.20 -1.89
C ILE A 136 15.51 -9.42 -1.40
N ASP A 137 15.83 -9.46 -0.11
CA ASP A 137 16.62 -10.53 0.49
C ASP A 137 15.85 -11.85 0.51
N GLY A 138 16.57 -12.98 0.45
CA GLY A 138 15.97 -14.32 0.56
C GLY A 138 15.19 -14.53 1.86
N ALA A 139 15.64 -13.90 2.97
CA ALA A 139 14.91 -13.94 4.23
C ALA A 139 13.52 -13.27 4.15
N VAL A 140 13.41 -12.18 3.42
CA VAL A 140 12.12 -11.47 3.18
C VAL A 140 11.23 -12.32 2.28
N ILE A 141 11.77 -12.95 1.25
CA ILE A 141 11.02 -13.86 0.37
C ILE A 141 10.47 -15.07 1.15
N GLY A 142 11.23 -15.57 2.12
CA GLY A 142 10.78 -16.62 3.05
C GLY A 142 9.81 -16.16 4.14
N SER A 143 9.49 -14.87 4.24
CA SER A 143 8.65 -14.30 5.30
C SER A 143 7.17 -14.69 5.19
N ALA A 144 6.41 -14.44 6.27
CA ALA A 144 4.97 -14.67 6.28
C ALA A 144 4.22 -13.72 5.32
N ASP A 145 4.71 -12.49 5.18
CA ASP A 145 4.12 -11.48 4.31
C ASP A 145 4.36 -11.81 2.83
N ALA A 146 5.56 -12.27 2.46
CA ALA A 146 5.84 -12.76 1.11
C ALA A 146 4.94 -13.95 0.75
N ARG A 147 4.78 -14.93 1.65
CA ARG A 147 3.86 -16.06 1.45
C ARG A 147 2.38 -15.62 1.33
N LYS A 148 2.00 -14.54 1.99
CA LYS A 148 0.66 -13.97 1.85
C LYS A 148 0.43 -13.40 0.45
N LEU A 149 1.41 -12.66 -0.09
CA LEU A 149 1.38 -12.15 -1.47
C LEU A 149 1.48 -13.27 -2.51
N ASP A 150 2.33 -14.27 -2.29
CA ASP A 150 2.47 -15.42 -3.20
C ASP A 150 1.15 -16.17 -3.38
N ARG A 151 0.37 -16.34 -2.32
CA ARG A 151 -0.98 -16.94 -2.41
C ARG A 151 -1.95 -16.14 -3.28
N MET A 152 -1.70 -14.85 -3.48
CA MET A 152 -2.49 -13.98 -4.34
C MET A 152 -1.96 -13.93 -5.78
N ALA A 153 -0.78 -14.51 -6.04
CA ALA A 153 -0.07 -14.39 -7.32
C ALA A 153 -0.94 -14.79 -8.52
N ALA A 154 -1.71 -15.88 -8.44
CA ALA A 154 -2.58 -16.32 -9.53
C ALA A 154 -3.63 -15.26 -9.91
N ASP A 155 -4.30 -14.67 -8.93
CA ASP A 155 -5.27 -13.60 -9.16
C ASP A 155 -4.61 -12.33 -9.70
N LEU A 156 -3.45 -11.97 -9.18
CA LEU A 156 -2.67 -10.82 -9.64
C LEU A 156 -2.20 -10.99 -11.09
N GLN A 157 -1.79 -12.19 -11.46
CA GLN A 157 -1.38 -12.52 -12.82
C GLN A 157 -2.52 -12.36 -13.83
N ILE A 158 -3.69 -12.86 -13.51
CA ILE A 158 -4.87 -12.75 -14.38
C ILE A 158 -5.17 -11.27 -14.68
N ALA A 159 -5.09 -10.41 -13.69
CA ALA A 159 -5.49 -9.01 -13.81
C ALA A 159 -4.36 -8.10 -14.34
N TYR A 160 -3.09 -8.37 -13.97
CA TYR A 160 -2.01 -7.38 -14.11
C TYR A 160 -0.74 -7.91 -14.82
N LEU A 161 -0.69 -9.19 -15.23
CA LEU A 161 0.48 -9.69 -15.96
C LEU A 161 0.68 -8.93 -17.27
N GLN A 162 -0.41 -8.56 -17.90
CA GLN A 162 -0.46 -7.63 -19.03
C GLN A 162 -1.41 -6.48 -18.68
N ALA A 163 -1.18 -5.31 -19.27
CA ALA A 163 -1.95 -4.12 -18.98
C ALA A 163 -3.45 -4.33 -19.27
N GLY A 164 -4.27 -4.10 -18.27
CA GLY A 164 -5.71 -3.98 -18.40
C GLY A 164 -6.13 -2.53 -18.68
N LYS A 165 -7.39 -2.32 -19.04
CA LYS A 165 -7.97 -0.99 -19.27
C LYS A 165 -9.06 -0.70 -18.26
N LEU A 166 -8.81 0.28 -17.41
CA LEU A 166 -9.79 0.84 -16.49
C LEU A 166 -10.52 1.99 -17.18
N LYS A 167 -11.84 1.91 -17.22
CA LYS A 167 -12.70 2.94 -17.84
C LYS A 167 -13.75 3.44 -16.89
N ARG A 168 -13.91 4.78 -16.83
CA ARG A 168 -15.01 5.44 -16.13
C ARG A 168 -15.46 6.65 -16.95
N LYS A 169 -16.70 6.62 -17.44
CA LYS A 169 -17.22 7.64 -18.38
C LYS A 169 -16.32 7.76 -19.61
N ASP A 170 -15.75 8.94 -19.85
CA ASP A 170 -14.85 9.23 -20.97
C ASP A 170 -13.37 9.06 -20.64
N ASP A 171 -13.01 8.77 -19.36
CA ASP A 171 -11.64 8.54 -18.92
C ASP A 171 -11.30 7.06 -19.04
N THR A 172 -10.20 6.76 -19.73
CA THR A 172 -9.67 5.40 -19.89
C THR A 172 -8.19 5.41 -19.57
N ARG A 173 -7.77 4.48 -18.70
CA ARG A 173 -6.38 4.35 -18.22
C ARG A 173 -5.88 2.93 -18.39
N GLU A 174 -4.62 2.78 -18.76
CA GLU A 174 -3.93 1.50 -18.68
C GLU A 174 -3.50 1.25 -17.25
N ILE A 175 -3.73 0.04 -16.78
CA ILE A 175 -3.43 -0.40 -15.40
C ILE A 175 -2.58 -1.66 -15.47
N ARG A 176 -1.44 -1.65 -14.78
CA ARG A 176 -0.46 -2.74 -14.75
C ARG A 176 -0.23 -3.29 -13.36
N SER A 177 -0.87 -2.69 -12.34
CA SER A 177 -0.69 -3.14 -10.95
C SER A 177 -1.91 -2.81 -10.07
N PRO A 178 -2.08 -3.53 -8.94
CA PRO A 178 -3.08 -3.20 -7.92
C PRO A 178 -2.99 -1.74 -7.43
N SER A 179 -1.78 -1.25 -7.20
CA SER A 179 -1.55 0.13 -6.74
C SER A 179 -2.00 1.15 -7.78
N GLU A 180 -1.74 0.93 -9.07
CA GLU A 180 -2.24 1.79 -10.15
C GLU A 180 -3.77 1.81 -10.22
N LEU A 181 -4.41 0.64 -10.05
CA LEU A 181 -5.87 0.54 -10.02
C LEU A 181 -6.45 1.39 -8.90
N LEU A 182 -5.96 1.20 -7.67
CA LEU A 182 -6.44 1.94 -6.51
C LEU A 182 -6.16 3.44 -6.61
N ASN A 183 -4.97 3.82 -7.07
CA ASN A 183 -4.63 5.22 -7.27
C ASN A 183 -5.55 5.91 -8.28
N ALA A 184 -5.85 5.26 -9.39
CA ALA A 184 -6.79 5.78 -10.38
C ALA A 184 -8.20 5.97 -9.80
N ILE A 185 -8.69 4.99 -9.02
CA ILE A 185 -9.97 5.06 -8.32
C ILE A 185 -9.97 6.22 -7.30
N PHE A 186 -8.92 6.34 -6.50
CA PHE A 186 -8.79 7.42 -5.51
C PHE A 186 -8.71 8.81 -6.15
N GLU A 187 -7.98 8.96 -7.25
CA GLU A 187 -7.96 10.21 -8.00
C GLU A 187 -9.35 10.62 -8.50
N TRP A 188 -10.10 9.66 -9.06
CA TRP A 188 -11.46 9.92 -9.50
C TRP A 188 -12.40 10.30 -8.36
N ALA A 189 -12.26 9.61 -7.22
CA ALA A 189 -13.07 9.90 -6.04
C ALA A 189 -12.78 11.29 -5.46
N ARG A 190 -11.49 11.68 -5.42
CA ARG A 190 -11.05 12.97 -4.83
C ARG A 190 -11.43 14.20 -5.67
N LYS A 191 -11.82 14.03 -6.92
CA LYS A 191 -12.24 15.17 -7.75
C LYS A 191 -13.41 15.92 -7.13
N GLY A 192 -13.19 17.21 -6.79
CA GLY A 192 -14.19 18.08 -6.18
C GLY A 192 -14.45 17.82 -4.69
N ILE A 193 -13.58 17.11 -4.02
CA ILE A 193 -13.60 16.90 -2.57
C ILE A 193 -12.50 17.76 -1.94
N ALA A 194 -12.85 18.52 -0.90
CA ALA A 194 -11.90 19.12 0.01
C ALA A 194 -11.81 18.24 1.28
N MET A 195 -10.58 17.91 1.69
CA MET A 195 -10.33 17.13 2.90
C MET A 195 -9.63 18.00 3.93
N GLN A 196 -10.12 17.94 5.16
CA GLN A 196 -9.50 18.57 6.33
C GLN A 196 -9.29 17.47 7.37
N ARG A 197 -8.08 17.39 7.92
CA ARG A 197 -7.75 16.47 9.01
C ARG A 197 -7.67 17.26 10.30
N TYR A 198 -8.48 16.88 11.27
CA TYR A 198 -8.43 17.45 12.61
C TYR A 198 -7.47 16.61 13.45
N LYS A 199 -6.41 17.22 13.97
CA LYS A 199 -5.41 16.57 14.83
C LYS A 199 -5.74 16.71 16.31
N GLY A 200 -6.66 17.63 16.66
CA GLY A 200 -7.08 17.87 18.02
C GLY A 200 -8.47 18.47 18.11
N LEU A 201 -9.12 18.28 19.26
CA LEU A 201 -10.48 18.78 19.50
C LEU A 201 -10.57 20.32 19.50
N GLY A 202 -9.46 21.01 19.79
CA GLY A 202 -9.39 22.47 19.78
C GLY A 202 -9.50 23.11 18.39
N GLU A 203 -9.40 22.31 17.32
CA GLU A 203 -9.59 22.76 15.93
C GLU A 203 -11.05 22.72 15.47
N MET A 204 -11.94 22.16 16.32
CA MET A 204 -13.33 21.92 16.01
C MET A 204 -14.23 22.97 16.69
N ASN A 205 -15.27 23.40 15.98
CA ASN A 205 -16.34 24.18 16.58
C ASN A 205 -17.30 23.28 17.38
N ALA A 206 -18.27 23.88 18.07
CA ALA A 206 -19.18 23.14 18.95
C ALA A 206 -20.05 22.12 18.21
N GLU A 207 -20.50 22.42 17.01
CA GLU A 207 -21.32 21.54 16.17
C GLU A 207 -20.50 20.33 15.69
N GLN A 208 -19.28 20.57 15.21
CA GLN A 208 -18.33 19.53 14.80
C GLN A 208 -17.97 18.60 15.95
N LEU A 209 -17.75 19.15 17.16
CA LEU A 209 -17.49 18.35 18.35
C LEU A 209 -18.70 17.47 18.72
N TRP A 210 -19.89 18.04 18.62
CA TRP A 210 -21.11 17.27 18.88
C TRP A 210 -21.23 16.07 17.92
N GLU A 211 -21.19 16.34 16.61
CA GLU A 211 -21.41 15.33 15.58
C GLU A 211 -20.32 14.22 15.58
N THR A 212 -19.08 14.53 15.98
CA THR A 212 -17.97 13.58 15.90
C THR A 212 -17.68 12.84 17.18
N THR A 213 -17.92 13.46 18.35
CA THR A 213 -17.44 12.92 19.64
C THR A 213 -18.52 12.79 20.72
N LEU A 214 -19.60 13.55 20.65
CA LEU A 214 -20.60 13.63 21.72
C LEU A 214 -21.94 12.97 21.37
N ASP A 215 -22.37 12.99 20.12
CA ASP A 215 -23.62 12.36 19.68
C ASP A 215 -23.60 10.86 19.97
N GLU A 216 -24.54 10.40 20.77
CA GLU A 216 -24.63 8.99 21.20
C GLU A 216 -24.83 8.03 20.03
N ASN A 217 -25.43 8.49 18.93
CA ASN A 217 -25.65 7.67 17.74
C ASN A 217 -24.41 7.57 16.83
N ALA A 218 -23.49 8.54 16.92
CA ALA A 218 -22.31 8.63 16.05
C ALA A 218 -21.00 8.27 16.78
N ARG A 219 -20.90 8.53 18.09
CA ARG A 219 -19.68 8.30 18.88
C ARG A 219 -19.34 6.82 19.01
N THR A 220 -18.04 6.56 19.08
CA THR A 220 -17.50 5.24 19.45
C THR A 220 -16.77 5.37 20.78
N LEU A 221 -17.10 4.51 21.73
CA LEU A 221 -16.41 4.45 23.02
C LEU A 221 -15.35 3.36 22.97
N LEU A 222 -14.14 3.70 23.43
CA LEU A 222 -13.03 2.78 23.61
C LEU A 222 -12.84 2.51 25.11
N GLN A 223 -12.83 1.24 25.51
CA GLN A 223 -12.45 0.86 26.86
C GLN A 223 -10.95 0.64 26.91
N VAL A 224 -10.25 1.50 27.66
CA VAL A 224 -8.82 1.31 27.93
C VAL A 224 -8.67 0.21 28.99
N LYS A 225 -7.84 -0.79 28.69
CA LYS A 225 -7.45 -1.85 29.62
C LYS A 225 -5.94 -1.88 29.72
N VAL A 226 -5.42 -2.04 30.93
CA VAL A 226 -4.01 -2.27 31.19
C VAL A 226 -3.84 -3.75 31.48
N GLU A 227 -3.20 -4.49 30.58
CA GLU A 227 -2.96 -5.94 30.75
C GLU A 227 -1.66 -6.20 31.51
N HIS A 228 -0.64 -5.38 31.27
CA HIS A 228 0.68 -5.46 31.90
C HIS A 228 1.04 -4.10 32.51
N ALA A 229 0.73 -3.93 33.80
CA ALA A 229 0.93 -2.65 34.50
C ALA A 229 2.41 -2.23 34.56
N ASP A 230 3.29 -3.21 34.74
CA ASP A 230 4.74 -2.96 34.86
C ASP A 230 5.33 -2.46 33.51
N GLU A 231 4.91 -3.05 32.39
CA GLU A 231 5.35 -2.63 31.07
C GLU A 231 4.81 -1.23 30.71
N ALA A 232 3.56 -0.95 31.10
CA ALA A 232 2.94 0.35 30.90
C ALA A 232 3.68 1.43 31.70
N ASP A 233 4.00 1.17 32.99
CA ASP A 233 4.74 2.09 33.84
C ASP A 233 6.15 2.38 33.30
N ASP A 234 6.86 1.33 32.87
CA ASP A 234 8.18 1.44 32.26
C ASP A 234 8.15 2.29 30.97
N LEU A 235 7.15 2.05 30.10
CA LEU A 235 6.97 2.82 28.88
C LEU A 235 6.64 4.29 29.14
N PHE A 236 5.74 4.57 30.09
CA PHE A 236 5.43 5.93 30.49
C PHE A 236 6.64 6.63 31.12
N THR A 237 7.40 5.94 31.94
CA THR A 237 8.64 6.47 32.54
C THR A 237 9.68 6.81 31.47
N LYS A 238 9.87 5.96 30.46
CA LYS A 238 10.78 6.22 29.33
C LYS A 238 10.34 7.40 28.48
N LEU A 239 9.05 7.49 28.14
CA LEU A 239 8.55 8.49 27.19
C LEU A 239 8.26 9.85 27.85
N MET A 240 7.81 9.88 29.12
CA MET A 240 7.33 11.08 29.80
C MET A 240 8.13 11.43 31.06
N GLY A 241 9.09 10.61 31.45
CA GLY A 241 9.96 10.88 32.59
C GLY A 241 10.90 12.07 32.36
N GLU A 242 11.53 12.56 33.45
CA GLU A 242 12.43 13.72 33.42
C GLU A 242 13.76 13.44 32.68
N LEU A 243 14.19 12.17 32.64
CA LEU A 243 15.41 11.74 31.97
C LEU A 243 15.25 11.71 30.47
N VAL A 244 16.10 12.44 29.75
CA VAL A 244 16.06 12.55 28.29
C VAL A 244 16.63 11.31 27.59
N GLU A 245 17.67 10.71 28.17
CA GLU A 245 18.45 9.64 27.53
C GLU A 245 17.62 8.40 27.21
N PRO A 246 16.82 7.81 28.12
CA PRO A 246 15.99 6.66 27.83
C PRO A 246 14.96 6.91 26.72
N ARG A 247 14.45 8.15 26.64
CA ARG A 247 13.51 8.58 25.58
C ARG A 247 14.20 8.65 24.23
N ARG A 248 15.42 9.21 24.19
CA ARG A 248 16.22 9.31 22.97
C ARG A 248 16.57 7.94 22.43
N GLU A 249 17.01 7.02 23.27
CA GLU A 249 17.31 5.63 22.91
C GLU A 249 16.07 4.94 22.36
N PHE A 250 14.94 5.03 23.04
CA PHE A 250 13.68 4.46 22.58
C PHE A 250 13.27 4.97 21.18
N ILE A 251 13.39 6.28 20.93
CA ILE A 251 13.09 6.89 19.63
C ILE A 251 14.04 6.38 18.55
N GLN A 252 15.34 6.27 18.86
CA GLN A 252 16.34 5.77 17.92
C GLN A 252 16.10 4.30 17.55
N ASP A 253 15.83 3.47 18.53
CA ASP A 253 15.59 2.03 18.33
C ASP A 253 14.33 1.76 17.48
N ASN A 254 13.32 2.62 17.62
CA ASN A 254 12.05 2.48 16.89
C ASN A 254 11.93 3.36 15.64
N ALA A 255 12.97 4.14 15.30
CA ALA A 255 12.90 5.13 14.21
C ALA A 255 12.58 4.52 12.84
N LEU A 256 13.04 3.29 12.57
CA LEU A 256 12.80 2.62 11.29
C LEU A 256 11.41 1.98 11.17
N THR A 257 10.73 1.78 12.29
CA THR A 257 9.40 1.14 12.35
C THR A 257 8.28 2.14 12.62
N ALA A 258 8.64 3.36 13.04
CA ALA A 258 7.67 4.40 13.36
C ALA A 258 6.92 4.89 12.11
N ALA A 259 5.59 4.91 12.17
CA ALA A 259 4.77 5.64 11.22
C ALA A 259 4.61 7.09 11.72
N LEU A 260 5.11 8.04 10.93
CA LEU A 260 5.00 9.46 11.25
C LEU A 260 3.71 10.03 10.69
N ASP A 261 2.94 10.70 11.53
CA ASP A 261 1.77 11.49 11.13
C ASP A 261 2.21 12.90 10.72
N VAL A 262 2.57 13.08 9.44
CA VAL A 262 3.04 14.34 8.83
C VAL A 262 1.99 14.97 7.94
#